data_d37554bc95aa447e4b8f191f6193543a
#
_entry.id   d37554bc95aa447e4b8f191f6193543a
#
_cell.length_a   1.000
_cell.length_b   1.000
_cell.length_c   1.000
_cell.angle_alpha   90.00
_cell.angle_beta   90.00
_cell.angle_gamma   90.00
#
_symmetry.space_group_name_H-M   'P 1'
#
loop_
_entity.id
_entity.type
_entity.pdbx_description
1 polymer ?
#
loop_
_entity_poly.entity_id
_entity_poly.type
_entity_poly.pdbx_seq_one_letter_code
_entity_poly.pdbx_strand_id
1 'polypeptide(L)'
;MKRILLAICGMAATSVLHAQIMPDSTVQICAYWTPGDKYAYNATEEKLKIDEKGDTMLVYRRSERRTFEVLAQTQERYQLRLSYSDYKSTDEQEQLIHDVIAAVTGAEIVEFTTSETGVLLGLTNLDALVEQAKAAVDPIVEATWKNMAPEERRLLSKKDVRKYLAHTLGDPSVLINAANDDLGRMFFFHGARLDTTRVYEMDEMFASILGGTDSLQGKTTFWISSS
;
A
#
# COMPACT_ATOMS: atom_id res chain seq x y z
N MET A 1 38.90 -46.56 31.58
CA MET A 1 37.78 -45.60 31.55
C MET A 1 37.91 -44.83 30.24
N LYS A 2 37.16 -45.23 29.23
CA LYS A 2 37.16 -44.57 27.89
C LYS A 2 36.14 -43.46 27.89
N ARG A 3 36.60 -42.21 27.71
CA ARG A 3 35.74 -41.06 27.51
C ARG A 3 35.33 -41.03 26.03
N ILE A 4 34.06 -41.31 25.76
CA ILE A 4 33.44 -41.16 24.46
C ILE A 4 33.08 -39.67 24.32
N LEU A 5 33.81 -38.97 23.47
CA LEU A 5 33.49 -37.61 23.08
C LEU A 5 32.43 -37.68 21.94
N LEU A 6 31.19 -37.39 22.29
CA LEU A 6 30.12 -37.29 21.31
C LEU A 6 30.22 -35.91 20.65
N ALA A 7 30.81 -35.85 19.47
CA ALA A 7 30.77 -34.63 18.63
C ALA A 7 29.38 -34.54 17.97
N ILE A 8 28.52 -33.73 18.54
CA ILE A 8 27.26 -33.32 17.87
C ILE A 8 27.67 -32.30 16.79
N CYS A 9 27.81 -32.77 15.56
CA CYS A 9 27.82 -31.93 14.40
C CYS A 9 26.43 -31.31 14.24
N GLY A 10 26.28 -30.10 14.75
CA GLY A 10 25.12 -29.26 14.39
C GLY A 10 25.20 -28.93 12.92
N MET A 11 24.51 -29.67 12.07
CA MET A 11 24.19 -29.20 10.73
C MET A 11 23.26 -28.01 10.88
N ALA A 12 23.83 -26.81 10.87
CA ALA A 12 23.07 -25.62 10.52
C ALA A 12 22.66 -25.78 9.06
N ALA A 13 21.47 -26.34 8.85
CA ALA A 13 20.81 -26.26 7.56
C ALA A 13 20.48 -24.79 7.34
N THR A 14 21.41 -24.06 6.70
CA THR A 14 21.08 -22.81 6.04
C THR A 14 20.13 -23.18 4.89
N SER A 15 18.85 -23.23 5.18
CA SER A 15 17.82 -23.25 4.15
C SER A 15 17.91 -21.92 3.41
N VAL A 16 18.66 -21.92 2.31
CA VAL A 16 18.59 -20.87 1.32
C VAL A 16 17.17 -20.96 0.77
N LEU A 17 16.31 -20.06 1.25
CA LEU A 17 14.92 -19.95 0.80
C LEU A 17 14.94 -19.41 -0.65
N HIS A 18 15.18 -20.29 -1.58
CA HIS A 18 14.86 -20.06 -2.97
C HIS A 18 13.37 -20.34 -3.10
N ALA A 19 12.64 -19.46 -3.76
CA ALA A 19 11.30 -19.78 -4.24
C ALA A 19 11.42 -21.08 -5.05
N GLN A 20 11.08 -22.21 -4.43
CA GLN A 20 11.28 -23.51 -5.10
C GLN A 20 10.16 -23.68 -6.10
N ILE A 21 10.56 -23.73 -7.39
CA ILE A 21 9.68 -24.27 -8.41
C ILE A 21 9.48 -25.75 -8.07
N MET A 22 8.24 -26.13 -7.81
CA MET A 22 7.89 -27.50 -7.49
C MET A 22 8.02 -28.41 -8.72
N PRO A 23 8.14 -29.76 -8.54
CA PRO A 23 8.27 -30.69 -9.65
C PRO A 23 7.14 -30.62 -10.68
N ASP A 24 5.99 -30.07 -10.29
CA ASP A 24 4.82 -29.85 -11.15
C ASP A 24 4.83 -28.47 -11.86
N SER A 25 5.99 -27.81 -11.91
CA SER A 25 6.16 -26.48 -12.50
C SER A 25 5.36 -25.38 -11.82
N THR A 26 4.92 -25.58 -10.58
CA THR A 26 4.25 -24.52 -9.81
C THR A 26 5.20 -23.85 -8.83
N VAL A 27 4.91 -22.59 -8.49
CA VAL A 27 5.53 -21.85 -7.39
C VAL A 27 4.45 -21.37 -6.45
N GLN A 28 4.67 -21.52 -5.16
CA GLN A 28 3.78 -20.95 -4.14
C GLN A 28 4.47 -19.73 -3.53
N ILE A 29 3.80 -18.58 -3.60
CA ILE A 29 4.30 -17.34 -3.03
C ILE A 29 3.79 -17.26 -1.59
N CYS A 30 4.69 -17.45 -0.64
CA CYS A 30 4.38 -17.46 0.79
C CYS A 30 5.19 -16.41 1.53
N ALA A 31 4.62 -15.93 2.62
CA ALA A 31 5.35 -15.16 3.61
C ALA A 31 6.28 -16.08 4.43
N TYR A 32 7.53 -15.64 4.60
CA TYR A 32 8.53 -16.29 5.47
C TYR A 32 9.17 -15.20 6.33
N TRP A 33 8.34 -14.49 7.08
CA TRP A 33 8.79 -13.37 7.90
C TRP A 33 9.01 -13.80 9.33
N THR A 34 9.90 -13.10 9.99
CA THR A 34 10.22 -13.28 11.42
C THR A 34 9.81 -12.02 12.19
N PRO A 35 9.24 -12.13 13.39
CA PRO A 35 8.97 -10.96 14.21
C PRO A 35 10.23 -10.11 14.41
N GLY A 36 10.10 -8.80 14.15
CA GLY A 36 11.20 -7.85 14.15
C GLY A 36 11.81 -7.56 12.77
N ASP A 37 11.49 -8.35 11.74
CA ASP A 37 11.92 -8.04 10.37
C ASP A 37 11.36 -6.69 9.93
N LYS A 38 12.22 -5.90 9.24
CA LYS A 38 11.87 -4.60 8.67
C LYS A 38 12.38 -4.49 7.24
N TYR A 39 11.47 -4.10 6.37
CA TYR A 39 11.75 -3.89 4.95
C TYR A 39 11.33 -2.47 4.58
N ALA A 40 12.22 -1.73 3.93
CA ALA A 40 11.92 -0.38 3.48
C ALA A 40 12.15 -0.26 1.98
N TYR A 41 11.25 0.41 1.29
CA TYR A 41 11.34 0.69 -0.13
C TYR A 41 10.76 2.06 -0.44
N ASN A 42 11.19 2.63 -1.56
CA ASN A 42 10.65 3.88 -2.06
C ASN A 42 9.58 3.55 -3.11
N ALA A 43 8.39 4.08 -2.92
CA ALA A 43 7.32 4.03 -3.89
C ALA A 43 7.31 5.34 -4.69
N THR A 44 7.15 5.25 -6.00
CA THR A 44 7.00 6.42 -6.87
C THR A 44 5.85 6.16 -7.83
N GLU A 45 4.95 7.12 -7.92
CA GLU A 45 3.88 7.14 -8.92
C GLU A 45 4.11 8.31 -9.86
N GLU A 46 3.98 8.05 -11.15
CA GLU A 46 4.10 9.06 -12.20
C GLU A 46 2.89 8.99 -13.13
N LYS A 47 2.31 10.15 -13.45
CA LYS A 47 1.34 10.28 -14.53
C LYS A 47 2.00 10.97 -15.70
N LEU A 48 1.96 10.30 -16.85
CA LEU A 48 2.55 10.78 -18.08
C LEU A 48 1.44 11.10 -19.06
N LYS A 49 1.57 12.21 -19.78
CA LYS A 49 0.74 12.54 -20.93
C LYS A 49 1.56 12.28 -22.20
N ILE A 50 0.99 11.52 -23.10
CA ILE A 50 1.58 11.26 -24.42
C ILE A 50 0.81 12.11 -25.42
N ASP A 51 1.50 12.93 -26.19
CA ASP A 51 0.90 13.75 -27.23
C ASP A 51 0.69 12.98 -28.55
N GLU A 52 0.10 13.63 -29.55
CA GLU A 52 -0.16 13.01 -30.86
C GLU A 52 1.10 12.62 -31.63
N LYS A 53 2.27 13.15 -31.26
CA LYS A 53 3.57 12.82 -31.86
C LYS A 53 4.29 11.69 -31.14
N GLY A 54 3.74 11.23 -30.00
CA GLY A 54 4.34 10.22 -29.14
C GLY A 54 5.33 10.81 -28.11
N ASP A 55 5.45 12.13 -28.01
CA ASP A 55 6.28 12.76 -26.98
C ASP A 55 5.63 12.63 -25.63
N THR A 56 6.43 12.25 -24.63
CA THR A 56 5.96 11.99 -23.26
C THR A 56 6.29 13.20 -22.37
N MET A 57 5.29 13.69 -21.66
CA MET A 57 5.42 14.76 -20.67
C MET A 57 5.00 14.26 -19.30
N LEU A 58 5.84 14.48 -18.29
CA LEU A 58 5.49 14.22 -16.90
C LEU A 58 4.46 15.26 -16.44
N VAL A 59 3.29 14.80 -16.02
CA VAL A 59 2.18 15.65 -15.54
C VAL A 59 2.15 15.69 -14.02
N TYR A 60 2.52 14.57 -13.40
CA TYR A 60 2.42 14.40 -11.96
C TYR A 60 3.43 13.36 -11.50
N ARG A 61 4.00 13.59 -10.32
CA ARG A 61 4.84 12.61 -9.61
C ARG A 61 4.60 12.73 -8.12
N ARG A 62 4.39 11.60 -7.48
CA ARG A 62 4.52 11.49 -6.02
C ARG A 62 5.51 10.40 -5.66
N SER A 63 6.15 10.56 -4.52
CA SER A 63 7.07 9.58 -3.97
C SER A 63 6.96 9.56 -2.45
N GLU A 64 7.18 8.39 -1.89
CA GLU A 64 7.19 8.17 -0.45
C GLU A 64 8.06 6.98 -0.09
N ARG A 65 8.50 6.93 1.16
CA ARG A 65 9.18 5.78 1.72
C ARG A 65 8.18 4.97 2.53
N ARG A 66 8.06 3.70 2.21
CA ARG A 66 7.23 2.71 2.91
C ARG A 66 8.12 1.80 3.73
N THR A 67 7.82 1.65 5.02
CA THR A 67 8.52 0.73 5.90
C THR A 67 7.53 -0.30 6.42
N PHE A 68 7.81 -1.54 6.10
CA PHE A 68 7.06 -2.70 6.52
C PHE A 68 7.75 -3.35 7.71
N GLU A 69 7.02 -3.65 8.78
CA GLU A 69 7.53 -4.27 9.99
C GLU A 69 6.66 -5.46 10.40
N VAL A 70 7.29 -6.57 10.74
CA VAL A 70 6.63 -7.75 11.29
C VAL A 70 6.58 -7.62 12.81
N LEU A 71 5.39 -7.37 13.36
CA LEU A 71 5.22 -7.13 14.79
C LEU A 71 5.14 -8.43 15.58
N ALA A 72 4.38 -9.41 15.06
CA ALA A 72 4.17 -10.68 15.72
C ALA A 72 3.82 -11.77 14.71
N GLN A 73 4.01 -13.03 15.12
CA GLN A 73 3.64 -14.22 14.38
C GLN A 73 2.98 -15.23 15.30
N THR A 74 1.94 -15.86 14.80
CA THR A 74 1.34 -17.09 15.36
C THR A 74 1.43 -18.20 14.32
N GLN A 75 0.92 -19.39 14.63
CA GLN A 75 0.87 -20.49 13.65
C GLN A 75 -0.02 -20.18 12.44
N GLU A 76 -0.98 -19.25 12.58
CA GLU A 76 -1.98 -18.98 11.55
C GLU A 76 -1.86 -17.59 10.93
N ARG A 77 -1.16 -16.65 11.56
CA ARG A 77 -1.22 -15.22 11.21
C ARG A 77 0.07 -14.49 11.48
N TYR A 78 0.31 -13.46 10.68
CA TYR A 78 1.24 -12.37 10.99
C TYR A 78 0.47 -11.12 11.38
N GLN A 79 0.99 -10.37 12.35
CA GLN A 79 0.60 -8.99 12.63
C GLN A 79 1.68 -8.06 12.09
N LEU A 80 1.27 -7.10 11.31
CA LEU A 80 2.16 -6.31 10.48
C LEU A 80 1.84 -4.82 10.63
N ARG A 81 2.84 -3.99 10.40
CA ARG A 81 2.74 -2.54 10.38
C ARG A 81 3.35 -2.01 9.09
N LEU A 82 2.65 -1.11 8.43
CA LEU A 82 3.15 -0.29 7.35
C LEU A 82 3.19 1.16 7.82
N SER A 83 4.34 1.81 7.70
CA SER A 83 4.53 3.23 8.00
C SER A 83 5.04 3.96 6.78
N TYR A 84 4.55 5.19 6.61
CA TYR A 84 4.86 6.06 5.49
C TYR A 84 5.72 7.23 5.97
N SER A 85 6.73 7.61 5.18
CA SER A 85 7.59 8.75 5.43
C SER A 85 8.12 9.36 4.13
N ASP A 86 8.78 10.51 4.22
CA ASP A 86 9.44 11.17 3.10
C ASP A 86 8.52 11.46 1.90
N TYR A 87 7.24 11.71 2.18
CA TYR A 87 6.26 12.02 1.14
C TYR A 87 6.61 13.29 0.38
N LYS A 88 6.51 13.22 -0.94
CA LYS A 88 6.69 14.36 -1.85
C LYS A 88 5.73 14.23 -3.03
N SER A 89 5.03 15.31 -3.35
CA SER A 89 4.17 15.42 -4.53
C SER A 89 4.54 16.64 -5.35
N THR A 90 4.41 16.55 -6.69
CA THR A 90 4.48 17.72 -7.58
C THR A 90 3.16 18.48 -7.63
N ASP A 91 2.07 17.93 -7.06
CA ASP A 91 0.81 18.63 -6.83
C ASP A 91 0.87 19.36 -5.49
N GLU A 92 0.88 20.70 -5.54
CA GLU A 92 1.01 21.54 -4.35
C GLU A 92 -0.18 21.37 -3.39
N GLN A 93 -1.37 21.09 -3.88
CA GLN A 93 -2.56 20.90 -3.04
C GLN A 93 -2.49 19.56 -2.32
N GLU A 94 -2.08 18.50 -3.00
CA GLU A 94 -1.87 17.18 -2.41
C GLU A 94 -0.75 17.23 -1.36
N GLN A 95 0.38 17.89 -1.67
CA GLN A 95 1.47 18.09 -0.70
C GLN A 95 0.97 18.83 0.55
N LEU A 96 0.21 19.91 0.36
CA LEU A 96 -0.35 20.67 1.47
C LEU A 96 -1.26 19.81 2.37
N ILE A 97 -2.15 19.03 1.76
CA ILE A 97 -3.07 18.15 2.51
C ILE A 97 -2.27 17.11 3.30
N HIS A 98 -1.29 16.49 2.67
CA HIS A 98 -0.42 15.53 3.33
C HIS A 98 0.32 16.16 4.52
N ASP A 99 0.92 17.35 4.35
CA ASP A 99 1.66 18.04 5.40
C ASP A 99 0.76 18.39 6.59
N VAL A 100 -0.48 18.78 6.32
CA VAL A 100 -1.49 19.04 7.35
C VAL A 100 -1.85 17.77 8.10
N ILE A 101 -2.09 16.67 7.39
CA ILE A 101 -2.39 15.39 8.03
C ILE A 101 -1.21 14.95 8.90
N ALA A 102 0.01 14.97 8.37
CA ALA A 102 1.22 14.59 9.10
C ALA A 102 1.45 15.43 10.37
N ALA A 103 1.14 16.73 10.30
CA ALA A 103 1.25 17.63 11.47
C ALA A 103 0.24 17.30 12.58
N VAL A 104 -0.93 16.76 12.22
CA VAL A 104 -2.01 16.42 13.18
C VAL A 104 -1.84 15.01 13.72
N THR A 105 -1.50 14.05 12.85
CA THR A 105 -1.52 12.63 13.19
C THR A 105 -0.15 12.07 13.53
N GLY A 106 0.92 12.78 13.19
CA GLY A 106 2.28 12.27 13.22
C GLY A 106 2.55 11.33 12.04
N ALA A 107 3.26 10.23 12.30
CA ALA A 107 3.52 9.23 11.28
C ALA A 107 2.22 8.50 10.89
N GLU A 108 1.98 8.37 9.60
CA GLU A 108 0.90 7.53 9.10
C GLU A 108 1.27 6.06 9.29
N ILE A 109 0.45 5.35 10.06
CA ILE A 109 0.69 3.95 10.44
C ILE A 109 -0.57 3.14 10.18
N VAL A 110 -0.44 2.12 9.35
CA VAL A 110 -1.48 1.13 9.08
C VAL A 110 -1.07 -0.20 9.69
N GLU A 111 -1.87 -0.73 10.61
CA GLU A 111 -1.66 -2.06 11.18
C GLU A 111 -2.70 -3.03 10.64
N PHE A 112 -2.25 -4.24 10.29
CA PHE A 112 -3.07 -5.24 9.64
C PHE A 112 -2.59 -6.65 9.94
N THR A 113 -3.38 -7.63 9.58
CA THR A 113 -3.03 -9.04 9.69
C THR A 113 -3.05 -9.72 8.33
N THR A 114 -2.19 -10.72 8.19
CA THR A 114 -2.22 -11.66 7.07
C THR A 114 -2.34 -13.08 7.60
N SER A 115 -2.70 -14.04 6.72
CA SER A 115 -2.56 -15.46 7.00
C SER A 115 -1.07 -15.86 7.13
N GLU A 116 -0.81 -17.09 7.48
CA GLU A 116 0.54 -17.70 7.50
C GLU A 116 1.23 -17.66 6.14
N THR A 117 0.46 -17.68 5.04
CA THR A 117 0.99 -17.59 3.67
C THR A 117 1.11 -16.15 3.17
N GLY A 118 0.68 -15.16 3.97
CA GLY A 118 0.76 -13.74 3.63
C GLY A 118 -0.49 -13.16 2.96
N VAL A 119 -1.60 -13.91 2.87
CA VAL A 119 -2.87 -13.37 2.35
C VAL A 119 -3.41 -12.32 3.31
N LEU A 120 -3.71 -11.11 2.80
CA LEU A 120 -4.27 -10.01 3.59
C LEU A 120 -5.62 -10.41 4.19
N LEU A 121 -5.78 -10.24 5.50
CA LEU A 121 -7.01 -10.55 6.23
C LEU A 121 -7.80 -9.32 6.65
N GLY A 122 -7.13 -8.20 6.93
CA GLY A 122 -7.77 -6.93 7.27
C GLY A 122 -6.96 -6.05 8.21
N LEU A 123 -7.48 -4.83 8.40
CA LEU A 123 -6.89 -3.81 9.26
C LEU A 123 -7.15 -4.11 10.74
N THR A 124 -6.19 -3.80 11.60
CA THR A 124 -6.31 -3.96 13.06
C THR A 124 -6.40 -2.65 13.82
N ASN A 125 -6.04 -1.52 13.22
CA ASN A 125 -6.10 -0.20 13.84
C ASN A 125 -7.09 0.77 13.16
N LEU A 126 -8.15 0.25 12.51
CA LEU A 126 -9.12 1.05 11.76
C LEU A 126 -9.74 2.17 12.61
N ASP A 127 -10.15 1.90 13.84
CA ASP A 127 -10.75 2.90 14.70
C ASP A 127 -9.79 4.07 14.96
N ALA A 128 -8.52 3.81 15.18
CA ALA A 128 -7.51 4.84 15.36
C ALA A 128 -7.32 5.67 14.08
N LEU A 129 -7.31 5.04 12.91
CA LEU A 129 -7.24 5.73 11.62
C LEU A 129 -8.46 6.63 11.39
N VAL A 130 -9.66 6.17 11.73
CA VAL A 130 -10.90 6.96 11.64
C VAL A 130 -10.82 8.20 12.54
N GLU A 131 -10.37 8.05 13.78
CA GLU A 131 -10.26 9.19 14.71
C GLU A 131 -9.18 10.19 14.25
N GLN A 132 -8.06 9.70 13.72
CA GLN A 132 -7.02 10.55 13.11
C GLN A 132 -7.58 11.32 11.91
N ALA A 133 -8.29 10.65 11.01
CA ALA A 133 -8.91 11.27 9.85
C ALA A 133 -9.92 12.36 10.24
N LYS A 134 -10.76 12.10 11.25
CA LYS A 134 -11.69 13.11 11.78
C LYS A 134 -10.96 14.31 12.39
N ALA A 135 -9.88 14.08 13.13
CA ALA A 135 -9.08 15.16 13.73
C ALA A 135 -8.40 16.05 12.65
N ALA A 136 -8.09 15.50 11.49
CA ALA A 136 -7.47 16.24 10.40
C ALA A 136 -8.46 17.12 9.60
N VAL A 137 -9.78 16.88 9.71
CA VAL A 137 -10.80 17.61 8.92
C VAL A 137 -10.67 19.12 9.03
N ASP A 138 -10.67 19.66 10.25
CA ASP A 138 -10.64 21.11 10.46
C ASP A 138 -9.32 21.75 10.00
N PRO A 139 -8.14 21.22 10.35
CA PRO A 139 -6.87 21.66 9.79
C PRO A 139 -6.82 21.65 8.26
N ILE A 140 -7.33 20.59 7.60
CA ILE A 140 -7.40 20.52 6.12
C ILE A 140 -8.30 21.61 5.57
N VAL A 141 -9.49 21.81 6.14
CA VAL A 141 -10.42 22.87 5.73
C VAL A 141 -9.77 24.24 5.85
N GLU A 142 -9.07 24.53 6.94
CA GLU A 142 -8.40 25.83 7.15
C GLU A 142 -7.29 26.02 6.12
N ALA A 143 -6.45 25.03 5.91
CA ALA A 143 -5.34 25.11 4.96
C ALA A 143 -5.84 25.24 3.52
N THR A 144 -6.80 24.41 3.09
CA THR A 144 -7.41 24.48 1.76
C THR A 144 -8.07 25.83 1.54
N TRP A 145 -8.87 26.31 2.52
CA TRP A 145 -9.55 27.60 2.41
C TRP A 145 -8.58 28.77 2.29
N LYS A 146 -7.48 28.73 3.02
CA LYS A 146 -6.44 29.78 2.95
C LYS A 146 -5.79 29.87 1.57
N ASN A 147 -5.60 28.73 0.90
CA ASN A 147 -4.92 28.66 -0.39
C ASN A 147 -5.88 28.71 -1.60
N MET A 148 -7.19 28.61 -1.38
CA MET A 148 -8.21 28.67 -2.43
C MET A 148 -8.31 30.06 -3.04
N ALA A 149 -8.42 30.13 -4.36
CA ALA A 149 -8.58 31.39 -5.09
C ALA A 149 -9.89 32.13 -4.69
N PRO A 150 -9.93 33.47 -4.76
CA PRO A 150 -11.13 34.24 -4.42
C PRO A 150 -12.37 33.87 -5.26
N GLU A 151 -12.18 33.48 -6.50
CA GLU A 151 -13.23 33.05 -7.42
C GLU A 151 -13.85 31.74 -6.96
N GLU A 152 -13.02 30.78 -6.54
CA GLU A 152 -13.46 29.47 -6.04
C GLU A 152 -14.22 29.61 -4.71
N ARG A 153 -13.76 30.51 -3.82
CA ARG A 153 -14.46 30.81 -2.54
C ARG A 153 -15.85 31.39 -2.74
N ARG A 154 -16.17 31.95 -3.92
CA ARG A 154 -17.52 32.40 -4.24
C ARG A 154 -18.46 31.27 -4.61
N LEU A 155 -17.94 30.16 -5.11
CA LEU A 155 -18.70 28.99 -5.56
C LEU A 155 -18.99 27.99 -4.45
N LEU A 156 -18.14 27.94 -3.43
CA LEU A 156 -18.23 26.98 -2.31
C LEU A 156 -18.26 27.73 -0.97
N SER A 157 -19.03 27.25 -0.02
CA SER A 157 -18.92 27.73 1.35
C SER A 157 -17.93 26.88 2.15
N LYS A 158 -17.18 27.52 3.05
CA LYS A 158 -16.28 26.79 3.98
C LYS A 158 -17.02 25.71 4.78
N LYS A 159 -18.28 25.95 5.11
CA LYS A 159 -19.16 25.01 5.80
C LYS A 159 -19.44 23.77 4.95
N ASP A 160 -19.66 23.93 3.64
CA ASP A 160 -19.95 22.81 2.75
C ASP A 160 -18.71 21.97 2.50
N VAL A 161 -17.53 22.60 2.34
CA VAL A 161 -16.24 21.92 2.26
C VAL A 161 -16.00 21.08 3.51
N ARG A 162 -16.21 21.67 4.70
CA ARG A 162 -16.09 20.96 5.97
C ARG A 162 -17.04 19.76 6.06
N LYS A 163 -18.31 19.97 5.70
CA LYS A 163 -19.31 18.90 5.74
C LYS A 163 -18.94 17.75 4.80
N TYR A 164 -18.46 18.08 3.60
CA TYR A 164 -18.00 17.07 2.64
C TYR A 164 -16.80 16.29 3.17
N LEU A 165 -15.77 16.97 3.66
CA LEU A 165 -14.57 16.31 4.18
C LEU A 165 -14.88 15.49 5.44
N ALA A 166 -15.70 15.99 6.35
CA ALA A 166 -16.11 15.25 7.54
C ALA A 166 -16.89 13.98 7.21
N HIS A 167 -17.71 14.01 6.17
CA HIS A 167 -18.43 12.85 5.70
C HIS A 167 -17.47 11.84 5.04
N THR A 168 -16.61 12.32 4.16
CA THR A 168 -15.70 11.45 3.38
C THR A 168 -14.60 10.83 4.26
N LEU A 169 -13.90 11.64 5.06
CA LEU A 169 -12.81 11.17 5.91
C LEU A 169 -13.32 10.43 7.17
N GLY A 170 -14.56 10.70 7.57
CA GLY A 170 -15.19 10.00 8.70
C GLY A 170 -15.83 8.66 8.34
N ASP A 171 -15.89 8.32 7.05
CA ASP A 171 -16.43 7.04 6.59
C ASP A 171 -15.34 5.95 6.64
N PRO A 172 -15.48 4.92 7.50
CA PRO A 172 -14.50 3.84 7.58
C PRO A 172 -14.26 3.13 6.24
N SER A 173 -15.27 3.06 5.35
CA SER A 173 -15.15 2.40 4.06
C SER A 173 -14.12 3.09 3.14
N VAL A 174 -13.99 4.40 3.23
CA VAL A 174 -13.00 5.17 2.46
C VAL A 174 -11.58 4.78 2.88
N LEU A 175 -11.33 4.69 4.19
CA LEU A 175 -10.02 4.29 4.72
C LEU A 175 -9.71 2.82 4.43
N ILE A 176 -10.71 1.94 4.56
CA ILE A 176 -10.55 0.52 4.20
C ILE A 176 -10.20 0.37 2.72
N ASN A 177 -10.90 1.09 1.83
CA ASN A 177 -10.64 1.02 0.40
C ASN A 177 -9.25 1.55 0.05
N ALA A 178 -8.85 2.71 0.61
CA ALA A 178 -7.51 3.26 0.39
C ALA A 178 -6.40 2.31 0.87
N ALA A 179 -6.56 1.73 2.07
CA ALA A 179 -5.61 0.76 2.59
C ALA A 179 -5.59 -0.54 1.76
N ASN A 180 -6.76 -1.01 1.31
CA ASN A 180 -6.84 -2.21 0.48
C ASN A 180 -6.22 -2.00 -0.90
N ASP A 181 -6.30 -0.82 -1.49
CA ASP A 181 -5.63 -0.51 -2.76
C ASP A 181 -4.11 -0.62 -2.62
N ASP A 182 -3.55 -0.08 -1.55
CA ASP A 182 -2.12 -0.14 -1.30
C ASP A 182 -1.66 -1.55 -0.88
N LEU A 183 -2.29 -2.12 0.15
CA LEU A 183 -1.95 -3.44 0.67
C LEU A 183 -2.30 -4.55 -0.33
N GLY A 184 -3.41 -4.42 -1.05
CA GLY A 184 -3.82 -5.37 -2.07
C GLY A 184 -2.78 -5.53 -3.17
N ARG A 185 -2.16 -4.42 -3.62
CA ARG A 185 -1.07 -4.45 -4.60
C ARG A 185 0.18 -5.12 -4.03
N MET A 186 0.52 -4.86 -2.76
CA MET A 186 1.70 -5.43 -2.10
C MET A 186 1.57 -6.94 -1.87
N PHE A 187 0.38 -7.38 -1.49
CA PHE A 187 0.11 -8.77 -1.09
C PHE A 187 -0.60 -9.58 -2.16
N PHE A 188 -0.79 -9.03 -3.36
CA PHE A 188 -1.58 -9.60 -4.44
C PHE A 188 -1.25 -11.07 -4.76
N PHE A 189 0.04 -11.42 -4.75
CA PHE A 189 0.48 -12.77 -5.08
C PHE A 189 0.64 -13.68 -3.86
N HIS A 190 0.57 -13.15 -2.63
CA HIS A 190 0.78 -13.96 -1.43
C HIS A 190 -0.32 -15.02 -1.27
N GLY A 191 0.09 -16.24 -0.93
CA GLY A 191 -0.80 -17.40 -0.86
C GLY A 191 -1.16 -18.02 -2.20
N ALA A 192 -0.86 -17.35 -3.32
CA ALA A 192 -1.13 -17.88 -4.65
C ALA A 192 -0.16 -19.02 -5.00
N ARG A 193 -0.71 -20.06 -5.65
CA ARG A 193 0.07 -21.10 -6.30
C ARG A 193 -0.05 -20.90 -7.81
N LEU A 194 1.05 -20.56 -8.45
CA LEU A 194 1.11 -20.17 -9.85
C LEU A 194 1.90 -21.18 -10.67
N ASP A 195 1.39 -21.52 -11.83
CA ASP A 195 2.07 -22.38 -12.80
C ASP A 195 3.03 -21.51 -13.62
N THR A 196 4.32 -21.84 -13.58
CA THR A 196 5.38 -21.08 -14.27
C THR A 196 5.34 -21.20 -15.79
N THR A 197 4.54 -22.14 -16.32
CA THR A 197 4.38 -22.34 -17.77
C THR A 197 3.21 -21.55 -18.35
N ARG A 198 2.45 -20.83 -17.51
CA ARG A 198 1.25 -20.10 -17.93
C ARG A 198 1.45 -18.60 -17.93
N VAL A 199 0.70 -17.97 -18.82
CA VAL A 199 0.41 -16.53 -18.79
C VAL A 199 -0.98 -16.36 -18.16
N TYR A 200 -1.06 -15.46 -17.19
CA TYR A 200 -2.29 -15.13 -16.48
C TYR A 200 -2.83 -13.81 -17.00
N GLU A 201 -4.13 -13.75 -17.21
CA GLU A 201 -4.82 -12.55 -17.63
C GLU A 201 -5.95 -12.24 -16.63
N MET A 202 -6.07 -10.97 -16.28
CA MET A 202 -7.16 -10.46 -15.44
C MET A 202 -7.80 -9.27 -16.12
N ASP A 203 -9.13 -9.28 -16.18
CA ASP A 203 -9.88 -8.10 -16.58
C ASP A 203 -9.95 -7.13 -15.40
N GLU A 204 -9.58 -5.89 -15.63
CA GLU A 204 -9.57 -4.83 -14.65
C GLU A 204 -10.42 -3.65 -15.12
N MET A 205 -11.08 -2.99 -14.16
CA MET A 205 -11.80 -1.74 -14.40
C MET A 205 -10.96 -0.59 -13.85
N PHE A 206 -10.49 0.27 -14.73
CA PHE A 206 -9.74 1.45 -14.36
C PHE A 206 -10.67 2.66 -14.28
N ALA A 207 -10.55 3.46 -13.22
CA ALA A 207 -11.25 4.73 -13.17
C ALA A 207 -10.82 5.63 -14.33
N SER A 208 -11.78 6.29 -14.97
CA SER A 208 -11.47 7.23 -16.05
C SER A 208 -10.63 8.40 -15.51
N ILE A 209 -9.45 8.60 -16.11
CA ILE A 209 -8.58 9.74 -15.80
C ILE A 209 -9.15 11.07 -16.29
N LEU A 210 -10.21 11.04 -17.09
CA LEU A 210 -10.87 12.24 -17.62
C LEU A 210 -11.92 12.82 -16.67
N GLY A 211 -12.09 12.22 -15.50
CA GLY A 211 -13.15 12.56 -14.55
C GLY A 211 -14.52 12.07 -15.06
N GLY A 212 -15.38 11.65 -14.14
CA GLY A 212 -16.70 11.11 -14.44
C GLY A 212 -16.91 9.74 -13.84
N THR A 213 -18.08 9.17 -14.06
CA THR A 213 -18.47 7.82 -13.61
C THR A 213 -18.00 6.72 -14.55
N ASP A 214 -17.36 7.08 -15.66
CA ASP A 214 -16.94 6.12 -16.67
C ASP A 214 -15.69 5.39 -16.21
N SER A 215 -15.70 4.08 -16.37
CA SER A 215 -14.57 3.21 -16.14
C SER A 215 -14.05 2.68 -17.47
N LEU A 216 -12.73 2.53 -17.56
CA LEU A 216 -12.07 1.91 -18.70
C LEU A 216 -11.86 0.44 -18.38
N GLN A 217 -12.32 -0.42 -19.27
CA GLN A 217 -11.98 -1.83 -19.20
C GLN A 217 -10.56 -2.03 -19.71
N GLY A 218 -9.73 -2.67 -18.90
CA GLY A 218 -8.38 -3.04 -19.26
C GLY A 218 -8.09 -4.48 -18.92
N LYS A 219 -6.91 -4.94 -19.31
CA LYS A 219 -6.45 -6.29 -19.04
C LYS A 219 -5.03 -6.24 -18.49
N THR A 220 -4.84 -6.84 -17.32
CA THR A 220 -3.51 -7.07 -16.76
C THR A 220 -3.03 -8.46 -17.12
N THR A 221 -1.83 -8.56 -17.68
CA THR A 221 -1.20 -9.81 -18.05
C THR A 221 0.08 -9.99 -17.25
N PHE A 222 0.25 -11.16 -16.62
CA PHE A 222 1.47 -11.48 -15.90
C PHE A 222 1.89 -12.94 -16.07
N TRP A 223 3.18 -13.19 -15.87
CA TRP A 223 3.77 -14.52 -15.89
C TRP A 223 4.95 -14.60 -14.92
N ILE A 224 5.37 -15.80 -14.59
CA ILE A 224 6.56 -16.03 -13.77
C ILE A 224 7.68 -16.50 -14.67
N SER A 225 8.81 -15.80 -14.62
CA SER A 225 10.05 -16.22 -15.30
C SER A 225 11.11 -16.60 -14.28
N SER A 226 11.87 -17.66 -14.56
CA SER A 226 13.13 -17.93 -13.86
C SER A 226 14.19 -16.95 -14.38
N SER A 227 14.79 -16.18 -13.49
CA SER A 227 15.98 -15.36 -13.79
C SER A 227 17.26 -16.10 -13.38
#